data_1530c59665fdede01bd394ecf3a68ed3
#
_entry.id   1530c59665fdede01bd394ecf3a68ed3
#
_cell.length_a   1.000
_cell.length_b   1.000
_cell.length_c   1.000
_cell.angle_alpha   90.00
_cell.angle_beta   90.00
_cell.angle_gamma   90.00
#
_symmetry.space_group_name_H-M   'P 1'
#
loop_
_entity.id
_entity.type
_entity.pdbx_description
1 polymer ?
#
loop_
_entity_poly.entity_id
_entity_poly.type
_entity_poly.pdbx_seq_one_letter_code
_entity_poly.pdbx_strand_id
1 'polypeptide(L)'
;MNIFVLNSGRCGSTTFIRACSHITNYTSAHESRTRLVGADRFAYPPNHIEADNRLSWQLGRLQRHYPNEVCYVHLTREIEACTTSFVKRAHFGIIKAYREGILMGASNPSDEVLAADYLDTVESNIALFLSNKPRVYQVRLEQAETDFKRFWKGIGAQGDLSAALAEWRIRHNAS
;
A
#
# COMPACT_ATOMS: atom_id res chain seq x y z
N MET A 1 8.83 -16.38 -0.22
CA MET A 1 7.69 -15.74 -0.93
C MET A 1 7.71 -14.24 -0.62
N ASN A 2 7.56 -13.37 -1.64
CA ASN A 2 7.45 -11.93 -1.42
C ASN A 2 5.98 -11.50 -1.26
N ILE A 3 5.76 -10.42 -0.51
CA ILE A 3 4.44 -9.89 -0.20
C ILE A 3 4.41 -8.40 -0.55
N PHE A 4 3.48 -8.00 -1.41
CA PHE A 4 3.33 -6.61 -1.83
C PHE A 4 2.03 -6.01 -1.30
N VAL A 5 2.17 -4.93 -0.55
CA VAL A 5 1.05 -4.19 0.05
C VAL A 5 0.68 -3.05 -0.89
N LEU A 6 -0.36 -3.31 -1.68
CA LEU A 6 -0.92 -2.35 -2.63
C LEU A 6 -1.92 -1.44 -1.92
N ASN A 7 -1.83 -0.15 -2.19
CA ASN A 7 -2.68 0.86 -1.58
C ASN A 7 -2.61 2.17 -2.38
N SER A 8 -3.59 3.03 -2.20
CA SER A 8 -3.61 4.37 -2.81
C SER A 8 -2.73 5.40 -2.09
N GLY A 9 -2.23 5.05 -0.90
CA GLY A 9 -1.59 5.98 0.03
C GLY A 9 -2.58 6.49 1.09
N ARG A 10 -2.06 6.98 2.20
CA ARG A 10 -2.85 7.50 3.35
C ARG A 10 -3.74 6.45 4.03
N CYS A 11 -3.52 5.16 3.76
CA CYS A 11 -4.26 4.01 4.28
C CYS A 11 -3.58 3.33 5.48
N GLY A 12 -2.56 3.94 6.10
CA GLY A 12 -1.87 3.34 7.24
C GLY A 12 -0.70 2.40 6.87
N SER A 13 -0.11 2.52 5.69
CA SER A 13 1.01 1.69 5.21
C SER A 13 2.24 1.74 6.13
N THR A 14 2.53 2.89 6.73
CA THR A 14 3.61 3.02 7.72
C THR A 14 3.34 2.16 8.96
N THR A 15 2.12 2.22 9.49
CA THR A 15 1.70 1.39 10.64
C THR A 15 1.74 -0.09 10.29
N PHE A 16 1.25 -0.46 9.08
CA PHE A 16 1.32 -1.84 8.60
C PHE A 16 2.76 -2.37 8.60
N ILE A 17 3.71 -1.61 8.08
CA ILE A 17 5.12 -2.03 8.05
C ILE A 17 5.75 -2.04 9.45
N ARG A 18 5.38 -1.10 10.32
CA ARG A 18 5.78 -1.16 11.74
C ARG A 18 5.29 -2.44 12.41
N ALA A 19 4.04 -2.83 12.20
CA ALA A 19 3.53 -4.10 12.68
C ALA A 19 4.30 -5.30 12.07
N CYS A 20 4.64 -5.25 10.78
CA CYS A 20 5.44 -6.29 10.13
C CYS A 20 6.88 -6.37 10.64
N SER A 21 7.45 -5.31 11.23
CA SER A 21 8.82 -5.37 11.79
C SER A 21 8.96 -6.31 12.99
N HIS A 22 7.86 -6.74 13.59
CA HIS A 22 7.83 -7.76 14.65
C HIS A 22 7.77 -9.20 14.09
N ILE A 23 7.77 -9.37 12.75
CA ILE A 23 7.88 -10.68 12.09
C ILE A 23 9.35 -11.04 11.94
N THR A 24 9.73 -12.26 12.28
CA THR A 24 11.13 -12.71 12.26
C THR A 24 11.51 -13.50 11.01
N ASN A 25 10.56 -14.12 10.33
CA ASN A 25 10.79 -14.92 9.13
C ASN A 25 10.54 -14.17 7.80
N TYR A 26 10.24 -12.87 7.87
CA TYR A 26 10.20 -11.93 6.75
C TYR A 26 10.95 -10.66 7.11
N THR A 27 11.58 -10.05 6.12
CA THR A 27 12.00 -8.63 6.21
C THR A 27 10.84 -7.75 5.80
N SER A 28 10.81 -6.50 6.27
CA SER A 28 9.76 -5.55 5.86
C SER A 28 10.32 -4.15 5.63
N ALA A 29 9.78 -3.43 4.65
CA ALA A 29 10.17 -2.06 4.38
C ALA A 29 9.03 -1.22 3.78
N HIS A 30 9.16 0.10 3.94
CA HIS A 30 8.23 1.09 3.41
C HIS A 30 8.91 1.93 2.34
N GLU A 31 8.38 1.89 1.11
CA GLU A 31 8.88 2.67 -0.04
C GLU A 31 10.39 2.51 -0.30
N SER A 32 10.93 1.31 -0.02
CA SER A 32 12.39 1.07 0.03
C SER A 32 13.08 1.23 -1.31
N ARG A 33 12.38 1.00 -2.42
CA ARG A 33 12.90 1.07 -3.79
C ARG A 33 12.21 2.11 -4.66
N THR A 34 11.46 3.02 -4.07
CA THR A 34 10.66 4.04 -4.77
C THR A 34 11.49 4.92 -5.70
N ARG A 35 12.75 5.21 -5.34
CA ARG A 35 13.65 6.08 -6.12
C ARG A 35 14.46 5.36 -7.19
N LEU A 36 14.38 4.02 -7.24
CA LEU A 36 15.13 3.22 -8.20
C LEU A 36 14.37 3.08 -9.51
N VAL A 37 15.08 2.79 -10.58
CA VAL A 37 14.54 2.61 -11.93
C VAL A 37 14.97 1.25 -12.52
N GLY A 38 14.39 0.88 -13.64
CA GLY A 38 14.76 -0.36 -14.34
C GLY A 38 14.45 -1.61 -13.52
N ALA A 39 15.35 -2.58 -13.55
CA ALA A 39 15.24 -3.85 -12.84
C ALA A 39 15.40 -3.66 -11.32
N ASP A 40 16.25 -2.74 -10.89
CA ASP A 40 16.55 -2.49 -9.48
C ASP A 40 15.30 -2.03 -8.69
N ARG A 41 14.34 -1.40 -9.38
CA ARG A 41 13.05 -1.00 -8.78
C ARG A 41 12.27 -2.19 -8.21
N PHE A 42 12.47 -3.39 -8.75
CA PHE A 42 11.76 -4.60 -8.38
C PHE A 42 12.67 -5.69 -7.77
N ALA A 43 13.95 -5.42 -7.54
CA ALA A 43 14.91 -6.39 -7.01
C ALA A 43 14.81 -6.53 -5.48
N TYR A 44 13.62 -6.87 -4.96
CA TYR A 44 13.41 -7.10 -3.53
C TYR A 44 14.08 -8.42 -3.08
N PRO A 45 14.60 -8.49 -1.84
CA PRO A 45 15.14 -9.73 -1.30
C PRO A 45 14.03 -10.80 -1.17
N PRO A 46 14.38 -12.08 -1.04
CA PRO A 46 13.40 -13.13 -0.77
C PRO A 46 12.77 -12.94 0.61
N ASN A 47 11.54 -13.42 0.78
CA ASN A 47 10.77 -13.31 2.03
C ASN A 47 10.69 -11.86 2.53
N HIS A 48 10.24 -10.98 1.64
CA HIS A 48 10.15 -9.55 1.90
C HIS A 48 8.71 -9.05 1.82
N ILE A 49 8.36 -8.14 2.72
CA ILE A 49 7.07 -7.42 2.76
C ILE A 49 7.35 -5.97 2.40
N GLU A 50 6.87 -5.52 1.25
CA GLU A 50 7.03 -4.13 0.82
C GLU A 50 5.69 -3.41 0.78
N ALA A 51 5.60 -2.25 1.41
CA ALA A 51 4.48 -1.34 1.24
C ALA A 51 4.93 -0.07 0.51
N ASP A 52 4.49 0.07 -0.72
CA ASP A 52 4.77 1.24 -1.55
C ASP A 52 3.56 1.54 -2.45
N ASN A 53 2.89 2.66 -2.19
CA ASN A 53 1.70 3.06 -2.97
C ASN A 53 2.02 3.31 -4.45
N ARG A 54 3.28 3.57 -4.80
CA ARG A 54 3.70 3.76 -6.20
C ARG A 54 3.79 2.45 -6.98
N LEU A 55 3.84 1.30 -6.30
CA LEU A 55 3.71 0.01 -6.99
C LEU A 55 2.34 -0.15 -7.64
N SER A 56 1.31 0.50 -7.10
CA SER A 56 -0.03 0.51 -7.68
C SER A 56 -0.11 1.19 -9.07
N TRP A 57 0.92 1.94 -9.45
CA TRP A 57 1.10 2.50 -10.80
C TRP A 57 1.94 1.60 -11.72
N GLN A 58 2.50 0.52 -11.20
CA GLN A 58 3.46 -0.34 -11.91
C GLN A 58 3.06 -1.81 -11.87
N LEU A 59 1.78 -2.10 -11.75
CA LEU A 59 1.22 -3.44 -11.54
C LEU A 59 1.64 -4.45 -12.63
N GLY A 60 1.64 -4.05 -13.89
CA GLY A 60 2.09 -4.90 -15.00
C GLY A 60 3.58 -5.23 -14.92
N ARG A 61 4.42 -4.29 -14.48
CA ARG A 61 5.85 -4.55 -14.25
C ARG A 61 6.06 -5.45 -13.03
N LEU A 62 5.32 -5.21 -11.94
CA LEU A 62 5.35 -6.04 -10.75
C LEU A 62 4.99 -7.49 -11.09
N GLN A 63 3.91 -7.72 -11.84
CA GLN A 63 3.49 -9.04 -12.30
C GLN A 63 4.56 -9.73 -13.16
N ARG A 64 5.23 -8.99 -14.03
CA ARG A 64 6.28 -9.56 -14.89
C ARG A 64 7.53 -9.97 -14.11
N HIS A 65 7.91 -9.21 -13.07
CA HIS A 65 9.04 -9.56 -12.20
C HIS A 65 8.72 -10.69 -11.23
N TYR A 66 7.45 -10.78 -10.80
CA TYR A 66 6.96 -11.78 -9.83
C TYR A 66 5.74 -12.51 -10.40
N PRO A 67 5.93 -13.39 -11.40
CA PRO A 67 4.81 -14.08 -12.05
C PRO A 67 4.14 -15.12 -11.14
N ASN A 68 4.89 -15.70 -10.21
CA ASN A 68 4.46 -16.79 -9.34
C ASN A 68 4.92 -16.57 -7.89
N GLU A 69 4.35 -17.31 -6.95
CA GLU A 69 4.75 -17.38 -5.54
C GLU A 69 4.78 -16.02 -4.81
N VAL A 70 3.82 -15.18 -5.13
CA VAL A 70 3.63 -13.87 -4.53
C VAL A 70 2.32 -13.84 -3.77
N CYS A 71 2.33 -13.12 -2.66
CA CYS A 71 1.14 -12.75 -1.92
C CYS A 71 0.91 -11.24 -2.04
N TYR A 72 -0.33 -10.83 -2.11
CA TYR A 72 -0.72 -9.43 -2.13
C TYR A 72 -1.53 -9.09 -0.89
N VAL A 73 -1.34 -7.87 -0.42
CA VAL A 73 -2.24 -7.25 0.56
C VAL A 73 -2.87 -6.04 -0.12
N HIS A 74 -4.19 -5.97 -0.09
CA HIS A 74 -4.91 -4.75 -0.43
C HIS A 74 -5.18 -4.01 0.88
N LEU A 75 -4.41 -2.96 1.12
CA LEU A 75 -4.53 -2.14 2.32
C LEU A 75 -5.38 -0.92 2.01
N THR A 76 -6.55 -0.85 2.64
CA THR A 76 -7.56 0.19 2.41
C THR A 76 -7.89 0.96 3.68
N ARG A 77 -8.56 2.08 3.49
CA ARG A 77 -9.12 2.94 4.52
C ARG A 77 -10.42 3.54 4.02
N GLU A 78 -11.33 3.92 4.93
CA GLU A 78 -12.54 4.67 4.58
C GLU A 78 -12.23 5.82 3.63
N ILE A 79 -12.98 5.88 2.50
CA ILE A 79 -12.67 6.77 1.38
C ILE A 79 -12.70 8.25 1.78
N GLU A 80 -13.66 8.63 2.61
CA GLU A 80 -13.78 10.01 3.11
C GLU A 80 -12.57 10.43 3.94
N ALA A 81 -12.08 9.52 4.78
CA ALA A 81 -10.90 9.75 5.61
C ALA A 81 -9.60 9.82 4.77
N CYS A 82 -9.51 9.03 3.69
CA CYS A 82 -8.42 9.13 2.70
C CYS A 82 -8.50 10.45 1.96
N THR A 83 -9.65 10.81 1.41
CA THR A 83 -9.90 12.06 0.70
C THR A 83 -9.48 13.26 1.55
N THR A 84 -9.98 13.37 2.78
CA THR A 84 -9.61 14.43 3.73
C THR A 84 -8.10 14.49 3.96
N SER A 85 -7.43 13.33 4.05
CA SER A 85 -5.98 13.27 4.23
C SER A 85 -5.21 13.73 2.98
N PHE A 86 -5.72 13.47 1.77
CA PHE A 86 -5.10 13.93 0.53
C PHE A 86 -5.32 15.42 0.29
N VAL A 87 -6.49 15.97 0.61
CA VAL A 87 -6.79 17.42 0.52
C VAL A 87 -5.73 18.23 1.28
N LYS A 88 -5.37 17.83 2.51
CA LYS A 88 -4.30 18.47 3.28
C LYS A 88 -2.94 18.46 2.58
N ARG A 89 -2.76 17.68 1.55
CA ARG A 89 -1.51 17.45 0.83
C ARG A 89 -1.63 17.65 -0.67
N ALA A 90 -2.66 18.35 -1.13
CA ALA A 90 -3.02 18.49 -2.54
C ALA A 90 -1.90 19.05 -3.42
N HIS A 91 -0.96 19.79 -2.82
CA HIS A 91 0.12 20.48 -3.55
C HIS A 91 1.47 19.75 -3.55
N PHE A 92 1.54 18.49 -3.04
CA PHE A 92 2.79 17.76 -3.08
C PHE A 92 2.59 16.22 -3.14
N GLY A 93 3.71 15.51 -3.42
CA GLY A 93 3.73 14.06 -3.49
C GLY A 93 2.93 13.50 -4.66
N ILE A 94 2.29 12.35 -4.44
CA ILE A 94 1.62 11.61 -5.51
C ILE A 94 0.39 12.34 -6.06
N ILE A 95 -0.35 13.06 -5.22
CA ILE A 95 -1.55 13.81 -5.67
C ILE A 95 -1.17 14.97 -6.58
N LYS A 96 -0.05 15.67 -6.28
CA LYS A 96 0.50 16.67 -7.19
C LYS A 96 0.93 16.05 -8.52
N ALA A 97 1.63 14.91 -8.47
CA ALA A 97 2.06 14.21 -9.68
C ALA A 97 0.87 13.73 -10.52
N TYR A 98 -0.22 13.31 -9.88
CA TYR A 98 -1.45 12.96 -10.55
C TYR A 98 -2.06 14.16 -11.27
N ARG A 99 -2.24 15.29 -10.58
CA ARG A 99 -2.77 16.54 -11.16
C ARG A 99 -1.94 17.01 -12.34
N GLU A 100 -0.62 17.13 -12.15
CA GLU A 100 0.26 17.77 -13.12
C GLU A 100 0.74 16.85 -14.23
N GLY A 101 0.98 15.57 -13.91
CA GLY A 101 1.55 14.61 -14.84
C GLY A 101 0.51 13.72 -15.53
N ILE A 102 -0.43 13.15 -14.78
CA ILE A 102 -1.44 12.26 -15.36
C ILE A 102 -2.58 13.06 -15.98
N LEU A 103 -3.13 14.04 -15.26
CA LEU A 103 -4.23 14.88 -15.75
C LEU A 103 -3.76 16.11 -16.55
N MET A 104 -2.45 16.25 -16.78
CA MET A 104 -1.85 17.35 -17.56
C MET A 104 -2.29 18.77 -17.10
N GLY A 105 -2.41 18.95 -15.77
CA GLY A 105 -2.87 20.23 -15.22
C GLY A 105 -4.37 20.47 -15.47
N ALA A 106 -5.19 19.42 -15.32
CA ALA A 106 -6.63 19.48 -15.55
C ALA A 106 -7.30 20.75 -15.01
N SER A 107 -8.42 21.10 -15.62
CA SER A 107 -9.22 22.31 -15.37
C SER A 107 -9.60 22.55 -13.91
N ASN A 108 -8.62 22.85 -13.09
CA ASN A 108 -8.70 23.33 -11.71
C ASN A 108 -9.87 22.76 -10.85
N PRO A 109 -10.00 21.43 -10.71
CA PRO A 109 -11.01 20.85 -9.83
C PRO A 109 -10.69 21.22 -8.38
N SER A 110 -11.70 21.18 -7.49
CA SER A 110 -11.41 21.32 -6.06
C SER A 110 -10.50 20.18 -5.60
N ASP A 111 -9.77 20.39 -4.51
CA ASP A 111 -8.85 19.37 -3.98
C ASP A 111 -9.60 18.09 -3.55
N GLU A 112 -10.86 18.18 -3.13
CA GLU A 112 -11.72 17.05 -2.80
C GLU A 112 -12.06 16.23 -4.04
N VAL A 113 -12.45 16.88 -5.13
CA VAL A 113 -12.77 16.22 -6.41
C VAL A 113 -11.53 15.54 -6.97
N LEU A 114 -10.39 16.22 -6.93
CA LEU A 114 -9.11 15.64 -7.37
C LEU A 114 -8.70 14.43 -6.53
N ALA A 115 -8.86 14.51 -5.21
CA ALA A 115 -8.50 13.40 -4.33
C ALA A 115 -9.43 12.20 -4.53
N ALA A 116 -10.72 12.43 -4.73
CA ALA A 116 -11.69 11.37 -5.00
C ALA A 116 -11.40 10.67 -6.35
N ASP A 117 -11.15 11.43 -7.40
CA ASP A 117 -10.79 10.92 -8.73
C ASP A 117 -9.48 10.11 -8.71
N TYR A 118 -8.46 10.60 -7.99
CA TYR A 118 -7.23 9.86 -7.75
C TYR A 118 -7.47 8.52 -7.04
N LEU A 119 -8.25 8.53 -5.96
CA LEU A 119 -8.56 7.34 -5.19
C LEU A 119 -9.33 6.32 -6.03
N ASP A 120 -10.37 6.74 -6.74
CA ASP A 120 -11.14 5.87 -7.62
C ASP A 120 -10.26 5.23 -8.69
N THR A 121 -9.42 6.02 -9.34
CA THR A 121 -8.47 5.54 -10.36
C THR A 121 -7.54 4.46 -9.81
N VAL A 122 -6.90 4.71 -8.67
CA VAL A 122 -5.90 3.78 -8.12
C VAL A 122 -6.55 2.53 -7.55
N GLU A 123 -7.64 2.69 -6.80
CA GLU A 123 -8.36 1.56 -6.18
C GLU A 123 -8.99 0.65 -7.24
N SER A 124 -9.57 1.21 -8.32
CA SER A 124 -10.10 0.44 -9.45
C SER A 124 -9.00 -0.38 -10.13
N ASN A 125 -7.82 0.20 -10.36
CA ASN A 125 -6.68 -0.50 -10.94
C ASN A 125 -6.17 -1.62 -10.03
N ILE A 126 -6.07 -1.39 -8.73
CA ILE A 126 -5.69 -2.42 -7.75
C ILE A 126 -6.72 -3.55 -7.75
N ALA A 127 -8.01 -3.22 -7.67
CA ALA A 127 -9.08 -4.20 -7.63
C ALA A 127 -9.08 -5.09 -8.87
N LEU A 128 -8.97 -4.50 -10.06
CA LEU A 128 -8.85 -5.23 -11.32
C LEU A 128 -7.63 -6.15 -11.33
N PHE A 129 -6.46 -5.63 -10.91
CA PHE A 129 -5.22 -6.42 -10.86
C PHE A 129 -5.34 -7.62 -9.90
N LEU A 130 -5.98 -7.43 -8.75
CA LEU A 130 -6.11 -8.46 -7.72
C LEU A 130 -7.21 -9.48 -8.01
N SER A 131 -8.14 -9.21 -8.92
CA SER A 131 -9.33 -10.03 -9.18
C SER A 131 -9.05 -11.50 -9.52
N ASN A 132 -7.88 -11.79 -10.08
CA ASN A 132 -7.45 -13.13 -10.47
C ASN A 132 -6.20 -13.63 -9.71
N LYS A 133 -5.82 -13.00 -8.61
CA LYS A 133 -4.67 -13.43 -7.81
C LYS A 133 -5.07 -14.47 -6.78
N PRO A 134 -4.32 -15.58 -6.65
CA PRO A 134 -4.70 -16.68 -5.77
C PRO A 134 -4.49 -16.39 -4.28
N ARG A 135 -3.64 -15.42 -3.94
CA ARG A 135 -3.26 -15.10 -2.55
C ARG A 135 -3.37 -13.61 -2.30
N VAL A 136 -4.54 -13.17 -1.84
CA VAL A 136 -4.84 -11.78 -1.51
C VAL A 136 -5.41 -11.69 -0.11
N TYR A 137 -4.87 -10.79 0.71
CA TYR A 137 -5.43 -10.41 2.00
C TYR A 137 -5.96 -8.99 1.94
N GLN A 138 -7.21 -8.83 2.36
CA GLN A 138 -7.79 -7.50 2.58
C GLN A 138 -7.46 -7.06 3.99
N VAL A 139 -6.88 -5.86 4.13
CA VAL A 139 -6.60 -5.23 5.42
C VAL A 139 -7.18 -3.83 5.39
N ARG A 140 -8.21 -3.61 6.18
CA ARG A 140 -8.89 -2.32 6.33
C ARG A 140 -8.38 -1.64 7.60
N LEU A 141 -8.00 -0.39 7.49
CA LEU A 141 -7.44 0.36 8.64
C LEU A 141 -8.39 0.34 9.83
N GLU A 142 -9.69 0.45 9.58
CA GLU A 142 -10.77 0.46 10.58
C GLU A 142 -10.95 -0.89 11.30
N GLN A 143 -10.46 -1.97 10.69
CA GLN A 143 -10.52 -3.34 11.24
C GLN A 143 -9.14 -3.98 11.34
N ALA A 144 -8.11 -3.14 11.44
CA ALA A 144 -6.72 -3.53 11.27
C ALA A 144 -6.29 -4.69 12.19
N GLU A 145 -6.66 -4.68 13.47
CA GLU A 145 -6.28 -5.76 14.39
C GLU A 145 -6.81 -7.12 13.94
N THR A 146 -8.06 -7.18 13.47
CA THR A 146 -8.67 -8.44 13.01
C THR A 146 -8.10 -8.89 11.68
N ASP A 147 -8.01 -7.97 10.72
CA ASP A 147 -7.54 -8.28 9.37
C ASP A 147 -6.04 -8.61 9.37
N PHE A 148 -5.24 -7.92 10.18
CA PHE A 148 -3.80 -8.19 10.34
C PHE A 148 -3.54 -9.55 11.01
N LYS A 149 -4.33 -9.97 12.01
CA LYS A 149 -4.25 -11.33 12.58
C LYS A 149 -4.49 -12.40 11.53
N ARG A 150 -5.47 -12.19 10.64
CA ARG A 150 -5.75 -13.12 9.54
C ARG A 150 -4.58 -13.17 8.55
N PHE A 151 -4.04 -12.01 8.18
CA PHE A 151 -2.84 -11.90 7.34
C PHE A 151 -1.66 -12.63 7.98
N TRP A 152 -1.33 -12.33 9.25
CA TRP A 152 -0.24 -12.95 10.00
C TRP A 152 -0.30 -14.48 9.96
N LYS A 153 -1.48 -15.03 10.31
CA LYS A 153 -1.70 -16.48 10.27
C LYS A 153 -1.56 -17.05 8.86
N GLY A 154 -2.12 -16.36 7.88
CA GLY A 154 -2.19 -16.85 6.50
C GLY A 154 -0.85 -16.88 5.77
N ILE A 155 0.11 -16.02 6.15
CA ILE A 155 1.48 -16.05 5.61
C ILE A 155 2.42 -16.94 6.42
N GLY A 156 1.97 -17.52 7.53
CA GLY A 156 2.80 -18.30 8.44
C GLY A 156 3.85 -17.43 9.15
N ALA A 157 3.48 -16.18 9.52
CA ALA A 157 4.40 -15.28 10.19
C ALA A 157 4.82 -15.83 11.55
N GLN A 158 6.11 -15.65 11.87
CA GLN A 158 6.72 -15.97 13.16
C GLN A 158 7.18 -14.66 13.80
N GLY A 159 7.14 -14.59 15.13
CA GLY A 159 7.57 -13.38 15.88
C GLY A 159 6.57 -12.98 16.97
N ASP A 160 6.58 -11.70 17.34
CA ASP A 160 5.72 -11.16 18.41
C ASP A 160 4.45 -10.53 17.84
N LEU A 161 3.39 -11.32 17.74
CA LEU A 161 2.08 -10.85 17.28
C LEU A 161 1.49 -9.78 18.23
N SER A 162 1.74 -9.87 19.54
CA SER A 162 1.19 -8.91 20.51
C SER A 162 1.79 -7.53 20.29
N ALA A 163 3.12 -7.45 20.14
CA ALA A 163 3.81 -6.22 19.81
C ALA A 163 3.39 -5.66 18.45
N ALA A 164 3.23 -6.54 17.44
CA ALA A 164 2.74 -6.14 16.12
C ALA A 164 1.34 -5.50 16.18
N LEU A 165 0.44 -6.06 16.97
CA LEU A 165 -0.90 -5.51 17.15
C LEU A 165 -0.92 -4.20 17.94
N ALA A 166 0.03 -3.99 18.84
CA ALA A 166 0.15 -2.73 19.59
C ALA A 166 0.47 -1.55 18.67
N GLU A 167 1.19 -1.78 17.55
CA GLU A 167 1.50 -0.72 16.58
C GLU A 167 0.25 -0.06 15.98
N TRP A 168 -0.86 -0.79 15.84
CA TRP A 168 -2.12 -0.26 15.30
C TRP A 168 -2.83 0.74 16.21
N ARG A 169 -2.43 0.81 17.49
CA ARG A 169 -2.94 1.78 18.48
C ARG A 169 -2.15 3.08 18.48
N ILE A 170 -1.01 3.12 17.76
CA ILE A 170 -0.12 4.26 17.67
C ILE A 170 -0.40 4.99 16.35
N ARG A 171 -0.61 6.30 16.40
CA ARG A 171 -0.72 7.11 15.19
C ARG A 171 0.67 7.38 14.60
N HIS A 172 1.04 6.63 13.59
CA HIS A 172 2.23 6.88 12.80
C HIS A 172 1.90 7.82 11.62
N ASN A 173 2.65 8.92 11.45
CA ASN A 173 2.48 9.90 10.35
C ASN A 173 1.06 10.50 10.23
N ALA A 174 0.40 10.76 11.35
CA ALA A 174 -0.80 11.59 11.36
C ALA A 174 -0.36 13.06 11.21
N SER A 175 -0.56 13.62 10.01
CA SER A 175 -0.47 15.07 9.74
C SER A 175 -1.85 15.63 9.59
#